data_58898eb28f6d8fecff0ba050886f9e5f
#
_entry.id   58898eb28f6d8fecff0ba050886f9e5f
#
_cell.length_a   1.000
_cell.length_b   1.000
_cell.length_c   1.000
_cell.angle_alpha   90.00
_cell.angle_beta   90.00
_cell.angle_gamma   90.00
#
_symmetry.space_group_name_H-M   'P 1'
#
loop_
_entity.id
_entity.type
_entity.pdbx_description
1 polymer ?
#
loop_
_entity_poly.entity_id
_entity_poly.type
_entity_poly.pdbx_seq_one_letter_code
_entity_poly.pdbx_strand_id
1 'polypeptide(L)'
;MMGLLNKGNEVWVTKNNDPKRKLKFTLEMIKVKKRIVGVNTHRANRIVEHGLINGLINEFKTIKNIKAEFKYSEDTRFDFLCDKKILEVKNVTLIRNNIAEFPDAVTVRGSKHLKKLVNSIKKGYKPYVLFLTQIQGINDFKIAKDIDYNYFNDYVEAKKAGVNFIA
;
A
#
# COMPACT_ATOMS: atom_id res chain seq x y z
N MET A 1 8.19 -0.73 -9.78
CA MET A 1 7.59 -1.84 -10.61
C MET A 1 8.68 -2.75 -11.17
N MET A 2 9.53 -3.22 -10.28
CA MET A 2 10.64 -4.11 -10.64
C MET A 2 10.10 -5.42 -11.25
N GLY A 3 10.68 -5.86 -12.39
CA GLY A 3 10.33 -7.13 -13.04
C GLY A 3 9.01 -7.18 -13.81
N LEU A 4 8.27 -6.07 -13.92
CA LEU A 4 6.96 -6.04 -14.58
C LEU A 4 7.01 -5.45 -16.00
N LEU A 5 8.01 -4.61 -16.32
CA LEU A 5 8.06 -3.81 -17.56
C LEU A 5 8.80 -4.52 -18.70
N ASN A 6 8.47 -5.76 -18.99
CA ASN A 6 9.07 -6.49 -20.10
C ASN A 6 8.29 -6.21 -21.40
N LYS A 7 9.03 -5.98 -22.50
CA LYS A 7 8.43 -5.82 -23.83
C LYS A 7 7.62 -7.09 -24.19
N GLY A 8 6.40 -6.88 -24.70
CA GLY A 8 5.50 -7.97 -25.09
C GLY A 8 4.54 -8.46 -24.00
N ASN A 9 4.64 -7.92 -22.78
CA ASN A 9 3.64 -8.23 -21.76
C ASN A 9 2.26 -7.71 -22.18
N GLU A 10 1.22 -8.50 -21.95
CA GLU A 10 -0.18 -8.09 -22.09
C GLU A 10 -0.53 -7.08 -20.98
N VAL A 11 -1.23 -6.01 -21.33
CA VAL A 11 -1.58 -4.93 -20.39
C VAL A 11 -3.05 -4.54 -20.52
N TRP A 12 -3.62 -4.10 -19.41
CA TRP A 12 -4.94 -3.46 -19.37
C TRP A 12 -4.77 -1.97 -19.11
N VAL A 13 -5.43 -1.18 -19.93
CA VAL A 13 -5.39 0.28 -19.85
C VAL A 13 -6.78 0.87 -19.82
N THR A 14 -6.96 1.94 -19.06
CA THR A 14 -8.17 2.77 -19.14
C THR A 14 -7.91 3.97 -20.04
N LYS A 15 -8.76 4.17 -21.05
CA LYS A 15 -8.73 5.37 -21.88
C LYS A 15 -9.32 6.54 -21.11
N ASN A 16 -8.63 7.67 -21.11
CA ASN A 16 -9.11 8.91 -20.54
C ASN A 16 -9.50 9.88 -21.66
N ASN A 17 -10.71 10.40 -21.60
CA ASN A 17 -11.27 11.31 -22.62
C ASN A 17 -11.06 12.79 -22.26
N ASP A 18 -10.45 13.13 -21.10
CA ASP A 18 -10.15 14.51 -20.75
C ASP A 18 -9.14 15.10 -21.76
N PRO A 19 -9.52 16.17 -22.51
CA PRO A 19 -8.64 16.79 -23.51
C PRO A 19 -7.41 17.42 -22.91
N LYS A 20 -7.47 17.83 -21.63
CA LYS A 20 -6.34 18.46 -20.90
C LYS A 20 -5.26 17.46 -20.48
N ARG A 21 -5.55 16.15 -20.53
CA ARG A 21 -4.59 15.13 -20.13
C ARG A 21 -3.55 14.86 -21.20
N LYS A 22 -2.27 14.96 -20.82
CA LYS A 22 -1.15 14.66 -21.73
C LYS A 22 -1.14 13.20 -22.17
N LEU A 23 -1.40 12.26 -21.24
CA LEU A 23 -1.46 10.83 -21.54
C LEU A 23 -2.92 10.36 -21.62
N LYS A 24 -3.28 9.81 -22.77
CA LYS A 24 -4.64 9.34 -23.05
C LYS A 24 -4.98 8.00 -22.40
N PHE A 25 -3.98 7.24 -21.99
CA PHE A 25 -4.17 5.93 -21.36
C PHE A 25 -3.53 5.89 -19.99
N THR A 26 -4.19 5.19 -19.07
CA THR A 26 -3.66 4.86 -17.74
C THR A 26 -3.46 3.37 -17.67
N LEU A 27 -2.25 2.93 -17.34
CA LEU A 27 -1.94 1.53 -17.12
C LEU A 27 -2.59 1.07 -15.81
N GLU A 28 -3.42 0.03 -15.88
CA GLU A 28 -4.15 -0.53 -14.74
C GLU A 28 -3.53 -1.83 -14.25
N MET A 29 -3.30 -2.77 -15.17
CA MET A 29 -2.77 -4.09 -14.85
C MET A 29 -1.76 -4.56 -15.91
N ILE A 30 -0.87 -5.45 -15.50
CA ILE A 30 0.10 -6.11 -16.38
C ILE A 30 0.02 -7.61 -16.13
N LYS A 31 0.05 -8.40 -17.20
CA LYS A 31 0.21 -9.85 -17.12
C LYS A 31 1.68 -10.20 -17.20
N VAL A 32 2.19 -10.80 -16.14
CA VAL A 32 3.56 -11.32 -16.07
C VAL A 32 3.51 -12.84 -15.96
N LYS A 33 3.98 -13.53 -17.00
CA LYS A 33 3.82 -14.98 -17.13
C LYS A 33 2.34 -15.38 -17.08
N LYS A 34 1.92 -16.10 -16.03
CA LYS A 34 0.53 -16.55 -15.84
C LYS A 34 -0.26 -15.69 -14.85
N ARG A 35 0.27 -14.57 -14.36
CA ARG A 35 -0.34 -13.75 -13.30
C ARG A 35 -0.69 -12.36 -13.78
N ILE A 36 -1.82 -11.86 -13.30
CA ILE A 36 -2.22 -10.47 -13.44
C ILE A 36 -1.78 -9.69 -12.20
N VAL A 37 -1.15 -8.55 -12.41
CA VAL A 37 -0.64 -7.65 -11.37
C VAL A 37 -1.29 -6.28 -11.55
N GLY A 38 -1.99 -5.80 -10.53
CA GLY A 38 -2.50 -4.43 -10.47
C GLY A 38 -1.37 -3.44 -10.19
N VAL A 39 -1.16 -2.49 -11.09
CA VAL A 39 -0.03 -1.56 -11.03
C VAL A 39 -0.44 -0.10 -10.86
N ASN A 40 -1.71 0.22 -11.02
CA ASN A 40 -2.21 1.57 -10.81
C ASN A 40 -2.29 1.88 -9.30
N THR A 41 -1.28 2.58 -8.78
CA THR A 41 -1.20 2.95 -7.35
C THR A 41 -2.36 3.83 -6.89
N HIS A 42 -2.97 4.63 -7.78
CA HIS A 42 -4.17 5.42 -7.45
C HIS A 42 -5.42 4.56 -7.18
N ARG A 43 -5.42 3.30 -7.63
CA ARG A 43 -6.51 2.35 -7.34
C ARG A 43 -6.38 1.74 -5.94
N ALA A 44 -5.16 1.66 -5.40
CA ALA A 44 -4.91 1.01 -4.11
C ALA A 44 -5.80 1.59 -3.00
N ASN A 45 -5.81 2.90 -2.83
CA ASN A 45 -6.62 3.54 -1.80
C ASN A 45 -8.13 3.35 -2.03
N ARG A 46 -8.61 3.36 -3.28
CA ARG A 46 -10.02 3.09 -3.59
C ARG A 46 -10.44 1.66 -3.26
N ILE A 47 -9.56 0.68 -3.53
CA ILE A 47 -9.81 -0.72 -3.18
C ILE A 47 -9.90 -0.88 -1.66
N VAL A 48 -8.97 -0.27 -0.92
CA VAL A 48 -8.97 -0.30 0.54
C VAL A 48 -10.19 0.42 1.11
N GLU A 49 -10.54 1.59 0.58
CA GLU A 49 -11.74 2.33 1.00
C GLU A 49 -13.02 1.49 0.82
N HIS A 50 -13.16 0.84 -0.35
CA HIS A 50 -14.25 -0.10 -0.59
C HIS A 50 -14.25 -1.26 0.43
N GLY A 51 -13.07 -1.82 0.73
CA GLY A 51 -12.91 -2.86 1.75
C GLY A 51 -13.29 -2.41 3.16
N LEU A 52 -12.95 -1.17 3.52
CA LEU A 52 -13.33 -0.56 4.82
C LEU A 52 -14.84 -0.36 4.92
N ILE A 53 -15.47 0.24 3.90
CA ILE A 53 -16.91 0.53 3.86
C ILE A 53 -17.73 -0.75 3.95
N ASN A 54 -17.29 -1.81 3.28
CA ASN A 54 -18.01 -3.09 3.22
C ASN A 54 -17.59 -4.08 4.32
N GLY A 55 -16.76 -3.67 5.30
CA GLY A 55 -16.34 -4.52 6.41
C GLY A 55 -15.52 -5.75 6.00
N LEU A 56 -14.80 -5.68 4.87
CA LEU A 56 -14.00 -6.79 4.34
C LEU A 56 -12.64 -6.92 5.04
N ILE A 57 -12.20 -5.89 5.76
CA ILE A 57 -10.94 -5.87 6.51
C ILE A 57 -11.24 -6.15 7.97
N ASN A 58 -10.86 -7.32 8.48
CA ASN A 58 -11.25 -7.82 9.80
C ASN A 58 -10.98 -6.83 10.94
N GLU A 59 -9.83 -6.20 10.95
CA GLU A 59 -9.40 -5.25 11.97
C GLU A 59 -10.23 -3.97 11.99
N PHE A 60 -11.02 -3.73 10.95
CA PHE A 60 -11.80 -2.52 10.73
C PHE A 60 -13.31 -2.75 10.65
N LYS A 61 -13.82 -3.97 10.92
CA LYS A 61 -15.25 -4.31 10.80
C LYS A 61 -16.18 -3.45 11.67
N THR A 62 -15.68 -2.95 12.79
CA THR A 62 -16.51 -2.23 13.78
C THR A 62 -16.35 -0.71 13.72
N ILE A 63 -15.65 -0.17 12.73
CA ILE A 63 -15.46 1.27 12.58
C ILE A 63 -16.77 1.94 12.15
N LYS A 64 -16.97 3.18 12.62
CA LYS A 64 -18.16 4.00 12.31
C LYS A 64 -17.85 5.15 11.37
N ASN A 65 -16.65 5.71 11.49
CA ASN A 65 -16.22 6.88 10.72
C ASN A 65 -14.97 6.57 9.92
N ILE A 66 -14.97 6.91 8.63
CA ILE A 66 -13.81 6.80 7.75
C ILE A 66 -13.53 8.20 7.20
N LYS A 67 -12.30 8.66 7.38
CA LYS A 67 -11.80 9.90 6.79
C LYS A 67 -10.59 9.57 5.92
N ALA A 68 -10.72 9.71 4.61
CA ALA A 68 -9.61 9.59 3.68
C ALA A 68 -8.68 10.81 3.77
N GLU A 69 -7.44 10.65 3.35
CA GLU A 69 -6.43 11.71 3.27
C GLU A 69 -6.25 12.45 4.60
N PHE A 70 -6.09 11.72 5.69
CA PHE A 70 -6.00 12.28 7.04
C PHE A 70 -4.71 13.09 7.24
N LYS A 71 -4.84 14.42 7.35
CA LYS A 71 -3.72 15.31 7.69
C LYS A 71 -3.34 15.12 9.16
N TYR A 72 -2.25 14.38 9.40
CA TYR A 72 -1.74 14.11 10.75
C TYR A 72 -0.85 15.24 11.28
N SER A 73 -0.05 15.85 10.41
CA SER A 73 0.81 16.99 10.68
C SER A 73 0.98 17.84 9.41
N GLU A 74 1.72 18.95 9.48
CA GLU A 74 1.95 19.79 8.29
C GLU A 74 2.66 19.04 7.18
N ASP A 75 3.56 18.13 7.54
CA ASP A 75 4.43 17.39 6.62
C ASP A 75 4.02 15.93 6.42
N THR A 76 2.88 15.49 7.01
CA THR A 76 2.46 14.08 6.97
C THR A 76 0.95 13.94 6.84
N ARG A 77 0.55 13.18 5.82
CA ARG A 77 -0.82 12.74 5.58
C ARG A 77 -0.83 11.23 5.47
N PHE A 78 -1.75 10.59 6.20
CA PHE A 78 -2.01 9.17 6.11
C PHE A 78 -3.24 8.89 5.24
N ASP A 79 -3.32 7.69 4.67
CA ASP A 79 -4.38 7.38 3.72
C ASP A 79 -5.77 7.42 4.35
N PHE A 80 -5.91 6.86 5.57
CA PHE A 80 -7.20 6.88 6.28
C PHE A 80 -7.05 7.09 7.78
N LEU A 81 -8.06 7.74 8.37
CA LEU A 81 -8.37 7.70 9.79
C LEU A 81 -9.75 7.04 9.96
N CYS A 82 -9.77 5.91 10.66
CA CYS A 82 -10.96 5.11 10.94
C CYS A 82 -11.23 5.12 12.45
N ASP A 83 -12.11 5.99 12.91
CA ASP A 83 -12.28 6.35 14.33
C ASP A 83 -10.92 6.79 14.94
N LYS A 84 -10.29 5.96 15.80
CA LYS A 84 -8.94 6.19 16.35
C LYS A 84 -7.85 5.38 15.67
N LYS A 85 -8.16 4.61 14.61
CA LYS A 85 -7.20 3.81 13.87
C LYS A 85 -6.67 4.60 12.68
N ILE A 86 -5.37 4.83 12.63
CA ILE A 86 -4.69 5.38 11.45
C ILE A 86 -4.33 4.21 10.55
N LEU A 87 -4.63 4.31 9.26
CA LEU A 87 -4.27 3.31 8.26
C LEU A 87 -3.43 3.95 7.16
N GLU A 88 -2.26 3.39 6.95
CA GLU A 88 -1.36 3.67 5.83
C GLU A 88 -1.37 2.48 4.87
N VAL A 89 -1.60 2.73 3.58
CA VAL A 89 -1.66 1.70 2.54
C VAL A 89 -0.35 1.67 1.76
N LYS A 90 0.16 0.47 1.55
CA LYS A 90 1.33 0.22 0.69
C LYS A 90 0.93 -0.72 -0.44
N ASN A 91 0.98 -0.23 -1.68
CA ASN A 91 0.72 -1.07 -2.83
C ASN A 91 1.91 -1.99 -3.11
N VAL A 92 1.66 -3.30 -3.16
CA VAL A 92 2.69 -4.34 -3.35
C VAL A 92 2.63 -4.86 -4.78
N THR A 93 3.73 -4.70 -5.52
CA THR A 93 3.84 -5.13 -6.92
C THR A 93 5.04 -6.05 -7.18
N LEU A 94 5.98 -6.15 -6.24
CA LEU A 94 7.15 -7.02 -6.37
C LEU A 94 6.80 -8.46 -6.06
N ILE A 95 7.25 -9.37 -6.94
CA ILE A 95 7.12 -10.82 -6.77
C ILE A 95 8.49 -11.45 -6.95
N ARG A 96 8.95 -12.20 -5.96
CA ARG A 96 10.13 -13.05 -6.05
C ARG A 96 9.82 -14.42 -5.44
N ASN A 97 10.21 -15.49 -6.12
CA ASN A 97 10.01 -16.87 -5.62
C ASN A 97 8.58 -17.16 -5.13
N ASN A 98 7.56 -16.67 -5.85
CA ASN A 98 6.15 -16.84 -5.51
C ASN A 98 5.70 -16.14 -4.22
N ILE A 99 6.45 -15.17 -3.73
CA ILE A 99 6.16 -14.37 -2.55
C ILE A 99 6.02 -12.91 -2.96
N ALA A 100 4.98 -12.23 -2.48
CA ALA A 100 4.85 -10.77 -2.62
C ALA A 100 5.82 -10.08 -1.66
N GLU A 101 6.48 -9.04 -2.12
CA GLU A 101 7.48 -8.34 -1.32
C GLU A 101 7.33 -6.83 -1.38
N PHE A 102 7.67 -6.16 -0.29
CA PHE A 102 7.75 -4.71 -0.18
C PHE A 102 8.99 -4.30 0.62
N PRO A 103 9.68 -3.22 0.27
CA PRO A 103 9.47 -2.36 -0.90
C PRO A 103 10.11 -2.92 -2.18
N ASP A 104 9.73 -2.36 -3.35
CA ASP A 104 10.35 -2.67 -4.64
C ASP A 104 11.52 -1.73 -5.00
N ALA A 105 11.78 -0.73 -4.16
CA ALA A 105 12.92 0.19 -4.21
C ALA A 105 13.14 0.83 -2.84
N VAL A 106 14.28 1.49 -2.61
CA VAL A 106 14.55 2.26 -1.38
C VAL A 106 13.45 3.31 -1.16
N THR A 107 12.85 3.33 0.03
CA THR A 107 11.68 4.16 0.36
C THR A 107 11.87 5.02 1.61
N VAL A 108 12.59 6.14 1.46
CA VAL A 108 12.80 7.11 2.54
C VAL A 108 11.47 7.63 3.11
N ARG A 109 10.49 7.87 2.23
CA ARG A 109 9.13 8.29 2.64
C ARG A 109 8.44 7.20 3.46
N GLY A 110 8.61 5.92 3.09
CA GLY A 110 8.05 4.80 3.86
C GLY A 110 8.59 4.76 5.28
N SER A 111 9.90 4.87 5.44
CA SER A 111 10.58 4.96 6.73
C SER A 111 10.07 6.15 7.57
N LYS A 112 9.93 7.34 6.97
CA LYS A 112 9.36 8.52 7.63
C LYS A 112 7.94 8.24 8.12
N HIS A 113 7.08 7.61 7.32
CA HIS A 113 5.71 7.28 7.71
C HIS A 113 5.69 6.29 8.89
N LEU A 114 6.54 5.27 8.92
CA LEU A 114 6.63 4.34 10.06
C LEU A 114 6.96 5.07 11.36
N LYS A 115 7.95 5.97 11.36
CA LYS A 115 8.31 6.79 12.52
C LYS A 115 7.16 7.68 13.00
N LYS A 116 6.41 8.28 12.07
CA LYS A 116 5.22 9.08 12.40
C LYS A 116 4.07 8.23 12.96
N LEU A 117 3.89 6.99 12.47
CA LEU A 117 2.92 6.04 13.02
C LEU A 117 3.28 5.65 14.46
N VAL A 118 4.55 5.37 14.75
CA VAL A 118 5.02 5.14 16.13
C VAL A 118 4.69 6.33 17.02
N ASN A 119 5.00 7.55 16.58
CA ASN A 119 4.70 8.77 17.35
C ASN A 119 3.19 8.99 17.57
N SER A 120 2.34 8.47 16.67
CA SER A 120 0.89 8.61 16.80
C SER A 120 0.31 7.82 17.98
N ILE A 121 0.99 6.75 18.41
CA ILE A 121 0.57 5.93 19.57
C ILE A 121 0.52 6.79 20.85
N LYS A 122 1.51 7.65 21.06
CA LYS A 122 1.56 8.58 22.20
C LYS A 122 0.39 9.59 22.21
N LYS A 123 -0.25 9.80 21.04
CA LYS A 123 -1.44 10.66 20.90
C LYS A 123 -2.77 9.89 20.99
N GLY A 124 -2.71 8.60 21.38
CA GLY A 124 -3.88 7.75 21.57
C GLY A 124 -4.45 7.12 20.31
N TYR A 125 -3.72 7.18 19.17
CA TYR A 125 -4.12 6.49 17.96
C TYR A 125 -3.65 5.03 17.97
N LYS A 126 -4.36 4.19 17.19
CA LYS A 126 -3.98 2.80 16.90
C LYS A 126 -3.50 2.72 15.44
N PRO A 127 -2.19 2.74 15.17
CA PRO A 127 -1.67 2.76 13.80
C PRO A 127 -1.65 1.37 13.16
N TYR A 128 -1.95 1.34 11.86
CA TYR A 128 -1.92 0.19 10.99
C TYR A 128 -1.18 0.52 9.69
N VAL A 129 -0.46 -0.46 9.16
CA VAL A 129 0.03 -0.47 7.78
C VAL A 129 -0.59 -1.66 7.06
N LEU A 130 -1.26 -1.42 5.95
CA LEU A 130 -1.83 -2.45 5.07
C LEU A 130 -0.98 -2.58 3.82
N PHE A 131 -0.38 -3.76 3.61
CA PHE A 131 0.29 -4.13 2.38
C PHE A 131 -0.73 -4.73 1.40
N LEU A 132 -1.28 -3.88 0.54
CA LEU A 132 -2.25 -4.31 -0.46
C LEU A 132 -1.55 -5.05 -1.60
N THR A 133 -1.70 -6.36 -1.62
CA THR A 133 -1.16 -7.22 -2.67
C THR A 133 -2.18 -7.39 -3.80
N GLN A 134 -1.94 -6.71 -4.93
CA GLN A 134 -2.78 -6.80 -6.13
C GLN A 134 -2.20 -7.80 -7.14
N ILE A 135 -1.86 -9.01 -6.69
CA ILE A 135 -1.15 -10.02 -7.48
C ILE A 135 -1.94 -11.31 -7.45
N GLN A 136 -2.37 -11.78 -8.61
CA GLN A 136 -3.16 -13.01 -8.71
C GLN A 136 -2.39 -14.25 -8.21
N GLY A 137 -3.02 -15.03 -7.32
CA GLY A 137 -2.52 -16.32 -6.85
C GLY A 137 -1.28 -16.22 -5.95
N ILE A 138 -1.12 -15.13 -5.20
CA ILE A 138 -0.11 -14.97 -4.15
C ILE A 138 -0.80 -14.93 -2.79
N ASN A 139 -0.29 -15.72 -1.85
CA ASN A 139 -0.79 -15.80 -0.48
C ASN A 139 0.29 -15.44 0.57
N ASP A 140 1.54 -15.37 0.15
CA ASP A 140 2.66 -15.08 1.04
C ASP A 140 3.21 -13.68 0.82
N PHE A 141 3.56 -13.02 1.92
CA PHE A 141 4.14 -11.68 1.92
C PHE A 141 5.35 -11.60 2.85
N LYS A 142 6.38 -10.84 2.43
CA LYS A 142 7.50 -10.50 3.30
C LYS A 142 8.08 -9.11 3.00
N ILE A 143 8.83 -8.56 3.96
CA ILE A 143 9.60 -7.33 3.77
C ILE A 143 10.90 -7.65 3.01
N ALA A 144 11.17 -6.91 1.92
CA ALA A 144 12.35 -7.04 1.08
C ALA A 144 13.56 -6.36 1.74
N LYS A 145 14.12 -7.00 2.76
CA LYS A 145 15.26 -6.51 3.54
C LYS A 145 16.50 -6.20 2.69
N ASP A 146 16.71 -6.97 1.66
CA ASP A 146 17.84 -6.83 0.72
C ASP A 146 17.72 -5.62 -0.21
N ILE A 147 16.50 -5.11 -0.43
CA ILE A 147 16.24 -3.92 -1.23
C ILE A 147 16.35 -2.65 -0.37
N ASP A 148 15.77 -2.66 0.83
CA ASP A 148 15.84 -1.52 1.76
C ASP A 148 16.00 -1.99 3.20
N TYR A 149 17.25 -2.08 3.62
CA TYR A 149 17.61 -2.48 4.98
C TYR A 149 17.13 -1.47 6.04
N ASN A 150 17.14 -0.18 5.70
CA ASN A 150 16.68 0.86 6.62
C ASN A 150 15.18 0.77 6.86
N TYR A 151 14.40 0.58 5.79
CA TYR A 151 12.96 0.33 5.93
C TYR A 151 12.65 -0.93 6.74
N PHE A 152 13.41 -2.01 6.51
CA PHE A 152 13.26 -3.23 7.29
C PHE A 152 13.49 -3.01 8.79
N ASN A 153 14.55 -2.27 9.16
CA ASN A 153 14.81 -1.94 10.57
C ASN A 153 13.69 -1.05 11.16
N ASP A 154 13.28 -0.01 10.43
CA ASP A 154 12.16 0.84 10.85
C ASP A 154 10.85 0.06 11.00
N TYR A 155 10.61 -0.95 10.13
CA TYR A 155 9.48 -1.87 10.25
C TYR A 155 9.54 -2.70 11.54
N VAL A 156 10.71 -3.28 11.85
CA VAL A 156 10.89 -4.09 13.07
C VAL A 156 10.67 -3.23 14.32
N GLU A 157 11.25 -2.03 14.36
CA GLU A 157 11.08 -1.11 15.49
C GLU A 157 9.63 -0.61 15.62
N ALA A 158 8.97 -0.30 14.50
CA ALA A 158 7.56 0.10 14.51
C ALA A 158 6.66 -1.03 15.04
N LYS A 159 6.92 -2.27 14.64
CA LYS A 159 6.19 -3.46 15.13
C LYS A 159 6.37 -3.64 16.64
N LYS A 160 7.60 -3.53 17.14
CA LYS A 160 7.89 -3.59 18.60
C LYS A 160 7.18 -2.47 19.35
N ALA A 161 7.10 -1.28 18.77
CA ALA A 161 6.43 -0.12 19.36
C ALA A 161 4.90 -0.21 19.38
N GLY A 162 4.28 -1.18 18.68
CA GLY A 162 2.84 -1.39 18.68
C GLY A 162 2.12 -0.92 17.39
N VAL A 163 2.85 -0.66 16.29
CA VAL A 163 2.24 -0.50 14.97
C VAL A 163 1.78 -1.87 14.46
N ASN A 164 0.53 -1.97 14.01
CA ASN A 164 -0.04 -3.20 13.47
C ASN A 164 0.23 -3.30 11.96
N PHE A 165 0.53 -4.50 11.47
CA PHE A 165 0.79 -4.77 10.07
C PHE A 165 -0.15 -5.85 9.55
N ILE A 166 -0.76 -5.60 8.37
CA ILE A 166 -1.72 -6.47 7.68
C ILE A 166 -1.22 -6.65 6.24
N ALA A 167 -1.32 -7.88 5.71
CA ALA A 167 -1.04 -8.18 4.30
C ALA A 167 -2.07 -9.17 3.76
#